data_f8c050ec7974140d23faf9c05204cb76
#
_entry.id   f8c050ec7974140d23faf9c05204cb76
#
_cell.length_a   1.000
_cell.length_b   1.000
_cell.length_c   1.000
_cell.angle_alpha   90.00
_cell.angle_beta   90.00
_cell.angle_gamma   90.00
#
_symmetry.space_group_name_H-M   'P 1'
#
loop_
_entity.id
_entity.type
_entity.pdbx_description
1 polymer ?
#
loop_
_entity_poly.entity_id
_entity_poly.type
_entity_poly.pdbx_seq_one_letter_code
_entity_poly.pdbx_strand_id
1 'polypeptide(L)'
;MTEPLVLMFSGIYGGANGLNQIDPANSKALETLQQMQPQIGQQLQGFASLYWGGIGGTSGPPYAGLVICLFALIGLSSVTNQHRWWISATIIFSFMLSAGIYFEAFNVFMFDHLPLYNKFRAPSMIMIIPTLLLGIMALYGMAAISSETDFKAVLKKYKPSFIVTGLILATVFYIYFTSSFKSESEINLLSQIAKIPDANQKAAFETPANDLVNAIVTDRKSLIEGDIVKFFLFLGLVITLVFLAIKKVINQTVLLVAFRILS
;
A
#
# COMPACT_ATOMS: atom_id res chain seq x y z
N MET A 1 6.78 -7.25 9.06
CA MET A 1 7.25 -6.50 7.89
C MET A 1 6.49 -5.18 7.86
N THR A 2 7.15 -4.05 7.87
CA THR A 2 6.46 -2.78 7.57
C THR A 2 6.06 -2.80 6.11
N GLU A 3 4.87 -2.35 5.82
CA GLU A 3 4.31 -2.35 4.47
C GLU A 3 4.30 -0.92 3.89
N PRO A 4 5.47 -0.29 3.66
CA PRO A 4 5.55 1.12 3.27
C PRO A 4 4.91 1.40 1.90
N LEU A 5 4.83 0.39 1.03
CA LEU A 5 4.21 0.52 -0.28
C LEU A 5 2.71 0.82 -0.19
N VAL A 6 2.06 0.46 0.91
CA VAL A 6 0.65 0.75 1.15
C VAL A 6 0.37 2.26 1.19
N LEU A 7 1.32 3.09 1.61
CA LEU A 7 1.17 4.54 1.54
C LEU A 7 0.83 5.03 0.12
N MET A 8 1.26 4.29 -0.88
CA MET A 8 1.10 4.64 -2.30
C MET A 8 0.14 3.70 -3.05
N PHE A 9 0.13 2.41 -2.68
CA PHE A 9 -0.66 1.35 -3.30
C PHE A 9 -1.48 0.63 -2.23
N SER A 10 -2.73 1.05 -2.02
CA SER A 10 -3.56 0.55 -0.92
C SER A 10 -3.93 -0.92 -1.03
N GLY A 11 -4.00 -1.45 -2.24
CA GLY A 11 -4.38 -2.83 -2.53
C GLY A 11 -3.23 -3.83 -2.59
N ILE A 12 -1.96 -3.38 -2.46
CA ILE A 12 -0.79 -4.24 -2.68
C ILE A 12 -0.72 -5.46 -1.74
N TYR A 13 -1.24 -5.32 -0.52
CA TYR A 13 -1.36 -6.41 0.46
C TYR A 13 -2.81 -6.80 0.74
N GLY A 14 -3.76 -6.42 -0.15
CA GLY A 14 -5.17 -6.77 -0.05
C GLY A 14 -5.99 -5.88 0.89
N GLY A 15 -5.42 -4.77 1.39
CA GLY A 15 -6.14 -3.79 2.23
C GLY A 15 -6.38 -4.27 3.66
N ALA A 16 -7.63 -4.21 4.14
CA ALA A 16 -8.02 -4.65 5.49
C ALA A 16 -8.40 -6.14 5.52
N ASN A 17 -8.48 -6.70 6.73
CA ASN A 17 -9.04 -8.03 6.94
C ASN A 17 -10.52 -8.04 6.51
N GLY A 18 -10.90 -9.04 5.72
CA GLY A 18 -12.25 -9.22 5.19
C GLY A 18 -12.32 -9.07 3.67
N LEU A 19 -13.52 -9.20 3.13
CA LEU A 19 -13.77 -9.15 1.69
C LEU A 19 -14.40 -7.83 1.21
N ASN A 20 -14.55 -6.85 2.09
CA ASN A 20 -15.30 -5.61 1.85
C ASN A 20 -14.56 -4.58 0.96
N GLN A 21 -13.33 -4.88 0.56
CA GLN A 21 -12.50 -4.02 -0.30
C GLN A 21 -12.86 -4.13 -1.79
N ILE A 22 -13.58 -5.18 -2.16
CA ILE A 22 -14.06 -5.42 -3.52
C ILE A 22 -15.59 -5.36 -3.49
N ASP A 23 -16.17 -4.76 -4.51
CA ASP A 23 -17.62 -4.83 -4.73
C ASP A 23 -18.07 -6.31 -4.70
N PRO A 24 -19.03 -6.66 -3.85
CA PRO A 24 -19.54 -8.04 -3.76
C PRO A 24 -19.92 -8.66 -5.11
N ALA A 25 -20.38 -7.84 -6.06
CA ALA A 25 -20.71 -8.28 -7.41
C ALA A 25 -19.48 -8.72 -8.24
N ASN A 26 -18.27 -8.28 -7.86
CA ASN A 26 -17.04 -8.54 -8.58
C ASN A 26 -16.08 -9.48 -7.82
N SER A 27 -16.43 -9.89 -6.61
CA SER A 27 -15.57 -10.74 -5.78
C SER A 27 -15.73 -12.22 -6.17
N LYS A 28 -14.65 -12.81 -6.67
CA LYS A 28 -14.59 -14.26 -6.95
C LYS A 28 -14.64 -15.11 -5.68
N ALA A 29 -14.08 -14.61 -4.60
CA ALA A 29 -14.12 -15.27 -3.30
C ALA A 29 -15.55 -15.38 -2.77
N LEU A 30 -16.33 -14.29 -2.84
CA LEU A 30 -17.74 -14.31 -2.43
C LEU A 30 -18.60 -15.20 -3.33
N GLU A 31 -18.41 -15.13 -4.65
CA GLU A 31 -19.08 -16.02 -5.61
C GLU A 31 -18.82 -17.49 -5.25
N THR A 32 -17.55 -17.84 -5.02
CA THR A 32 -17.15 -19.20 -4.67
C THR A 32 -17.77 -19.66 -3.34
N LEU A 33 -17.78 -18.80 -2.32
CA LEU A 33 -18.42 -19.12 -1.03
C LEU A 33 -19.92 -19.36 -1.16
N GLN A 34 -20.61 -18.59 -1.99
CA GLN A 34 -22.05 -18.75 -2.22
C GLN A 34 -22.41 -20.03 -2.96
N GLN A 35 -21.50 -20.53 -3.81
CA GLN A 35 -21.68 -21.78 -4.55
C GLN A 35 -21.36 -23.04 -3.72
N MET A 36 -20.69 -22.89 -2.59
CA MET A 36 -20.35 -24.00 -1.71
C MET A 36 -21.54 -24.52 -0.93
N GLN A 37 -21.43 -25.78 -0.49
CA GLN A 37 -22.35 -26.32 0.49
C GLN A 37 -22.33 -25.47 1.76
N PRO A 38 -23.48 -25.11 2.36
CA PRO A 38 -23.53 -24.15 3.47
C PRO A 38 -22.64 -24.52 4.66
N GLN A 39 -22.53 -25.81 4.97
CA GLN A 39 -21.70 -26.30 6.09
C GLN A 39 -20.19 -26.09 5.86
N ILE A 40 -19.74 -26.34 4.62
CA ILE A 40 -18.33 -26.14 4.22
C ILE A 40 -18.03 -24.65 4.11
N GLY A 41 -18.93 -23.88 3.48
CA GLY A 41 -18.80 -22.45 3.33
C GLY A 41 -18.68 -21.72 4.67
N GLN A 42 -19.47 -22.08 5.69
CA GLN A 42 -19.38 -21.52 7.03
C GLN A 42 -18.02 -21.81 7.71
N GLN A 43 -17.46 -23.00 7.51
CA GLN A 43 -16.16 -23.35 8.09
C GLN A 43 -15.00 -22.61 7.39
N LEU A 44 -15.09 -22.43 6.07
CA LEU A 44 -14.05 -21.77 5.29
C LEU A 44 -14.15 -20.24 5.30
N GLN A 45 -15.32 -19.67 5.62
CA GLN A 45 -15.55 -18.24 5.65
C GLN A 45 -14.57 -17.49 6.56
N GLY A 46 -14.15 -18.11 7.68
CA GLY A 46 -13.16 -17.53 8.61
C GLY A 46 -11.77 -17.30 7.99
N PHE A 47 -11.46 -17.98 6.89
CA PHE A 47 -10.21 -17.83 6.14
C PHE A 47 -10.33 -16.84 4.96
N ALA A 48 -11.53 -16.40 4.65
CA ALA A 48 -11.78 -15.48 3.55
C ALA A 48 -11.39 -14.07 3.93
N SER A 49 -10.15 -13.69 3.63
CA SER A 49 -9.60 -12.36 3.83
C SER A 49 -8.83 -11.93 2.60
N LEU A 50 -8.99 -10.66 2.20
CA LEU A 50 -8.18 -10.11 1.11
C LEU A 50 -6.76 -9.76 1.57
N TYR A 51 -6.58 -9.46 2.85
CA TYR A 51 -5.26 -9.16 3.38
C TYR A 51 -4.37 -10.41 3.41
N TRP A 52 -3.16 -10.31 2.84
CA TRP A 52 -2.16 -11.37 2.78
C TRP A 52 -0.78 -10.95 3.28
N GLY A 53 -0.66 -9.72 3.79
CA GLY A 53 0.56 -9.22 4.42
C GLY A 53 0.90 -9.95 5.72
N GLY A 54 2.07 -9.66 6.25
CA GLY A 54 2.58 -10.31 7.47
C GLY A 54 2.09 -9.71 8.78
N ILE A 55 1.29 -8.62 8.75
CA ILE A 55 0.81 -7.94 9.96
C ILE A 55 -0.54 -8.55 10.35
N GLY A 56 -0.56 -9.29 11.46
CA GLY A 56 -1.82 -9.84 11.97
C GLY A 56 -2.78 -8.75 12.44
N GLY A 57 -4.08 -8.89 12.10
CA GLY A 57 -5.15 -8.09 12.69
C GLY A 57 -5.19 -6.61 12.25
N THR A 58 -4.88 -6.30 10.99
CA THR A 58 -4.97 -4.94 10.48
C THR A 58 -6.41 -4.52 10.19
N SER A 59 -6.79 -3.31 10.63
CA SER A 59 -8.09 -2.69 10.29
C SER A 59 -8.03 -1.83 9.02
N GLY A 60 -6.88 -1.73 8.41
CA GLY A 60 -6.61 -0.97 7.19
C GLY A 60 -5.25 -0.30 7.26
N PRO A 61 -4.47 -0.39 6.19
CA PRO A 61 -3.15 0.22 6.14
C PRO A 61 -3.28 1.75 5.99
N PRO A 62 -2.30 2.52 6.50
CA PRO A 62 -2.28 3.96 6.33
C PRO A 62 -2.02 4.29 4.85
N TYR A 63 -3.02 4.81 4.17
CA TYR A 63 -2.91 5.29 2.80
C TYR A 63 -2.68 6.79 2.77
N ALA A 64 -1.58 7.23 2.19
CA ALA A 64 -1.26 8.65 2.07
C ALA A 64 -1.76 9.26 0.75
N GLY A 65 -1.96 8.44 -0.26
CA GLY A 65 -2.35 8.86 -1.59
C GLY A 65 -1.19 8.88 -2.59
N LEU A 66 -1.45 8.34 -3.77
CA LEU A 66 -0.45 8.20 -4.83
C LEU A 66 0.08 9.56 -5.29
N VAL A 67 -0.81 10.52 -5.52
CA VAL A 67 -0.46 11.88 -5.97
C VAL A 67 0.37 12.60 -4.93
N ILE A 68 -0.01 12.46 -3.64
CA ILE A 68 0.75 13.04 -2.51
C ILE A 68 2.15 12.46 -2.48
N CYS A 69 2.30 11.15 -2.60
CA CYS A 69 3.61 10.50 -2.60
C CYS A 69 4.50 10.94 -3.77
N LEU A 70 3.95 11.07 -4.99
CA LEU A 70 4.68 11.56 -6.15
C LEU A 70 5.21 12.98 -5.94
N PHE A 71 4.36 13.90 -5.49
CA PHE A 71 4.79 15.26 -5.20
C PHE A 71 5.71 15.37 -3.99
N ALA A 72 5.54 14.51 -2.99
CA ALA A 72 6.44 14.46 -1.83
C ALA A 72 7.87 14.08 -2.23
N LEU A 73 8.05 13.15 -3.17
CA LEU A 73 9.37 12.80 -3.71
C LEU A 73 10.03 13.99 -4.42
N ILE A 74 9.24 14.79 -5.16
CA ILE A 74 9.72 16.03 -5.79
C ILE A 74 10.04 17.08 -4.71
N GLY A 75 9.18 17.20 -3.70
CA GLY A 75 9.37 18.08 -2.57
C GLY A 75 10.65 17.80 -1.80
N LEU A 76 10.94 16.55 -1.50
CA LEU A 76 12.20 16.12 -0.88
C LEU A 76 13.43 16.53 -1.69
N SER A 77 13.33 16.57 -3.02
CA SER A 77 14.41 17.06 -3.90
C SER A 77 14.52 18.59 -3.94
N SER A 78 13.44 19.31 -3.59
CA SER A 78 13.33 20.76 -3.69
C SER A 78 13.70 21.50 -2.39
N VAL A 79 13.48 20.84 -1.26
CA VAL A 79 13.71 21.42 0.08
C VAL A 79 15.19 21.61 0.34
N THR A 80 15.54 22.57 1.21
CA THR A 80 16.92 22.79 1.67
C THR A 80 17.49 21.51 2.29
N ASN A 81 18.82 21.35 2.22
CA ASN A 81 19.47 20.16 2.75
C ASN A 81 19.15 19.92 4.24
N GLN A 82 19.09 20.98 5.05
CA GLN A 82 18.77 20.87 6.48
C GLN A 82 17.39 20.24 6.70
N HIS A 83 16.34 20.74 6.03
CA HIS A 83 14.99 20.20 6.18
C HIS A 83 14.84 18.81 5.55
N ARG A 84 15.53 18.53 4.46
CA ARG A 84 15.53 17.22 3.81
C ARG A 84 16.00 16.13 4.79
N TRP A 85 17.12 16.38 5.49
CA TRP A 85 17.71 15.37 6.38
C TRP A 85 16.82 15.03 7.56
N TRP A 86 16.34 16.03 8.31
CA TRP A 86 15.53 15.72 9.48
C TRP A 86 14.17 15.11 9.12
N ILE A 87 13.54 15.56 8.02
CA ILE A 87 12.26 15.00 7.55
C ILE A 87 12.45 13.54 7.12
N SER A 88 13.47 13.27 6.30
CA SER A 88 13.76 11.90 5.87
C SER A 88 14.10 11.00 7.07
N ALA A 89 14.91 11.49 8.01
CA ALA A 89 15.24 10.76 9.23
C ALA A 89 13.99 10.46 10.07
N THR A 90 13.08 11.43 10.22
CA THR A 90 11.83 11.24 10.97
C THR A 90 10.91 10.23 10.27
N ILE A 91 10.80 10.26 8.94
CA ILE A 91 10.03 9.28 8.19
C ILE A 91 10.62 7.88 8.39
N ILE A 92 11.93 7.71 8.20
CA ILE A 92 12.62 6.41 8.36
C ILE A 92 12.47 5.91 9.80
N PHE A 93 12.69 6.77 10.79
CA PHE A 93 12.55 6.43 12.20
C PHE A 93 11.11 5.98 12.54
N SER A 94 10.11 6.67 12.01
CA SER A 94 8.70 6.28 12.18
C SER A 94 8.41 4.92 11.56
N PHE A 95 8.98 4.60 10.39
CA PHE A 95 8.88 3.27 9.80
C PHE A 95 9.53 2.20 10.68
N MET A 96 10.73 2.47 11.23
CA MET A 96 11.42 1.54 12.13
C MET A 96 10.58 1.26 13.39
N LEU A 97 9.97 2.29 13.98
CA LEU A 97 9.08 2.13 15.14
C LEU A 97 7.81 1.37 14.78
N SER A 98 7.20 1.64 13.62
CA SER A 98 5.98 0.96 13.18
C SER A 98 6.19 -0.51 12.84
N ALA A 99 7.45 -0.93 12.62
CA ALA A 99 7.80 -2.32 12.32
C ALA A 99 7.48 -3.28 13.47
N GLY A 100 7.41 -2.82 14.72
CA GLY A 100 7.07 -3.64 15.87
C GLY A 100 7.94 -4.91 15.97
N ILE A 101 7.28 -6.07 16.01
CA ILE A 101 7.95 -7.38 16.13
C ILE A 101 8.85 -7.72 14.93
N TYR A 102 8.63 -7.11 13.76
CA TYR A 102 9.45 -7.36 12.56
C TYR A 102 10.81 -6.62 12.60
N PHE A 103 10.97 -5.72 13.55
CA PHE A 103 12.25 -5.13 13.90
C PHE A 103 12.43 -5.16 15.42
N GLU A 104 12.35 -6.38 15.96
CA GLU A 104 12.25 -6.66 17.40
C GLU A 104 13.37 -5.99 18.20
N ALA A 105 14.63 -6.20 17.85
CA ALA A 105 15.77 -5.67 18.59
C ALA A 105 15.69 -4.13 18.78
N PHE A 106 15.29 -3.41 17.74
CA PHE A 106 15.12 -1.96 17.80
C PHE A 106 13.91 -1.57 18.65
N ASN A 107 12.79 -2.24 18.47
CA ASN A 107 11.55 -1.92 19.18
C ASN A 107 11.60 -2.29 20.66
N VAL A 108 12.28 -3.37 21.04
CA VAL A 108 12.57 -3.71 22.45
C VAL A 108 13.48 -2.64 23.07
N PHE A 109 14.55 -2.24 22.37
CA PHE A 109 15.41 -1.14 22.84
C PHE A 109 14.60 0.16 23.06
N MET A 110 13.72 0.52 22.12
CA MET A 110 12.86 1.70 22.27
C MET A 110 11.85 1.56 23.41
N PHE A 111 11.31 0.34 23.61
CA PHE A 111 10.36 0.04 24.67
C PHE A 111 11.00 0.26 26.06
N ASP A 112 12.26 -0.14 26.21
CA ASP A 112 12.97 -0.04 27.48
C ASP A 112 13.51 1.36 27.77
N HIS A 113 13.87 2.13 26.73
CA HIS A 113 14.60 3.40 26.89
C HIS A 113 13.81 4.65 26.52
N LEU A 114 12.80 4.54 25.61
CA LEU A 114 12.04 5.72 25.19
C LEU A 114 10.87 5.97 26.15
N PRO A 115 10.84 7.11 26.85
CA PRO A 115 9.75 7.44 27.76
C PRO A 115 8.38 7.34 27.07
N LEU A 116 7.41 6.73 27.74
CA LEU A 116 6.03 6.58 27.30
C LEU A 116 5.83 5.65 26.08
N TYR A 117 6.88 5.14 25.44
CA TYR A 117 6.72 4.22 24.29
C TYR A 117 5.94 2.97 24.67
N ASN A 118 6.14 2.44 25.88
CA ASN A 118 5.42 1.29 26.44
C ASN A 118 3.93 1.55 26.70
N LYS A 119 3.44 2.78 26.56
CA LYS A 119 2.01 3.13 26.66
C LYS A 119 1.29 3.06 25.33
N PHE A 120 2.02 3.02 24.22
CA PHE A 120 1.40 2.86 22.91
C PHE A 120 1.01 1.40 22.68
N ARG A 121 -0.29 1.17 22.52
CA ARG A 121 -0.86 -0.17 22.32
C ARG A 121 -0.59 -0.73 20.92
N ALA A 122 -0.47 0.14 19.93
CA ALA A 122 -0.23 -0.24 18.54
C ALA A 122 0.90 0.63 17.95
N PRO A 123 2.11 0.06 17.72
CA PRO A 123 3.23 0.80 17.13
C PRO A 123 2.91 1.43 15.77
N SER A 124 2.00 0.82 15.00
CA SER A 124 1.57 1.32 13.69
C SER A 124 0.88 2.68 13.72
N MET A 125 0.38 3.14 14.89
CA MET A 125 -0.21 4.49 15.02
C MET A 125 0.78 5.61 14.69
N ILE A 126 2.08 5.36 14.81
CA ILE A 126 3.13 6.35 14.48
C ILE A 126 3.13 6.71 13.00
N MET A 127 2.50 5.92 12.14
CA MET A 127 2.41 6.16 10.71
C MET A 127 1.68 7.45 10.33
N ILE A 128 0.97 8.08 11.27
CA ILE A 128 0.39 9.41 11.08
C ILE A 128 1.46 10.46 10.82
N ILE A 129 2.66 10.32 11.43
CA ILE A 129 3.77 11.25 11.26
C ILE A 129 4.32 11.23 9.83
N PRO A 130 4.74 10.08 9.27
CA PRO A 130 5.15 10.04 7.85
C PRO A 130 4.05 10.50 6.91
N THR A 131 2.78 10.16 7.14
CA THR A 131 1.67 10.60 6.28
C THR A 131 1.54 12.13 6.27
N LEU A 132 1.62 12.78 7.45
CA LEU A 132 1.61 14.24 7.56
C LEU A 132 2.82 14.88 6.86
N LEU A 133 4.02 14.33 7.10
CA LEU A 133 5.26 14.85 6.50
C LEU A 133 5.27 14.69 4.98
N LEU A 134 4.74 13.60 4.45
CA LEU A 134 4.56 13.42 3.00
C LEU A 134 3.60 14.45 2.43
N GLY A 135 2.50 14.77 3.12
CA GLY A 135 1.58 15.86 2.73
C GLY A 135 2.28 17.21 2.67
N ILE A 136 3.07 17.55 3.70
CA ILE A 136 3.85 18.80 3.71
C ILE A 136 4.87 18.80 2.55
N MET A 137 5.57 17.70 2.33
CA MET A 137 6.53 17.60 1.21
C MET A 137 5.85 17.69 -0.14
N ALA A 138 4.64 17.18 -0.28
CA ALA A 138 3.87 17.33 -1.51
C ALA A 138 3.56 18.79 -1.83
N LEU A 139 3.23 19.61 -0.82
CA LEU A 139 3.05 21.05 -1.01
C LEU A 139 4.33 21.74 -1.48
N TYR A 140 5.49 21.39 -0.90
CA TYR A 140 6.78 21.90 -1.38
C TYR A 140 7.07 21.45 -2.83
N GLY A 141 6.76 20.22 -3.18
CA GLY A 141 6.91 19.70 -4.55
C GLY A 141 6.04 20.45 -5.56
N MET A 142 4.78 20.70 -5.21
CA MET A 142 3.87 21.51 -6.05
C MET A 142 4.38 22.94 -6.23
N ALA A 143 4.78 23.60 -5.14
CA ALA A 143 5.31 24.95 -5.20
C ALA A 143 6.58 25.02 -6.07
N ALA A 144 7.46 24.04 -5.93
CA ALA A 144 8.70 23.96 -6.69
C ALA A 144 8.47 23.78 -8.20
N ILE A 145 7.52 22.94 -8.58
CA ILE A 145 7.14 22.76 -10.00
C ILE A 145 6.47 24.01 -10.57
N SER A 146 5.60 24.65 -9.78
CA SER A 146 4.89 25.86 -10.21
C SER A 146 5.83 27.04 -10.52
N SER A 147 7.03 27.04 -9.95
CA SER A 147 8.05 28.07 -10.20
C SER A 147 8.87 27.81 -11.47
N GLU A 148 8.82 26.61 -12.03
CA GLU A 148 9.59 26.25 -13.22
C GLU A 148 8.88 26.71 -14.50
N THR A 149 9.67 27.09 -15.50
CA THR A 149 9.17 27.62 -16.79
C THR A 149 9.44 26.69 -17.96
N ASP A 150 10.26 25.67 -17.76
CA ASP A 150 10.65 24.71 -18.80
C ASP A 150 10.48 23.26 -18.29
N PHE A 151 9.72 22.48 -19.07
CA PHE A 151 9.47 21.07 -18.76
C PHE A 151 10.76 20.21 -18.77
N LYS A 152 11.71 20.52 -19.66
CA LYS A 152 13.00 19.82 -19.71
C LYS A 152 13.83 20.11 -18.47
N ALA A 153 13.77 21.33 -17.96
CA ALA A 153 14.42 21.70 -16.70
C ALA A 153 13.82 20.93 -15.52
N VAL A 154 12.49 20.77 -15.45
CA VAL A 154 11.81 19.94 -14.45
C VAL A 154 12.32 18.51 -14.49
N LEU A 155 12.36 17.86 -15.66
CA LEU A 155 12.83 16.49 -15.80
C LEU A 155 14.29 16.32 -15.36
N LYS A 156 15.14 17.29 -15.71
CA LYS A 156 16.57 17.25 -15.34
C LYS A 156 16.77 17.47 -13.84
N LYS A 157 16.09 18.47 -13.26
CA LYS A 157 16.23 18.86 -11.85
C LYS A 157 15.70 17.79 -10.89
N TYR A 158 14.56 17.18 -11.23
CA TYR A 158 13.88 16.19 -10.39
C TYR A 158 14.12 14.75 -10.84
N LYS A 159 15.15 14.52 -11.67
CA LYS A 159 15.55 13.18 -12.11
C LYS A 159 15.67 12.15 -10.96
N PRO A 160 16.23 12.46 -9.78
CA PRO A 160 16.28 11.51 -8.68
C PRO A 160 14.89 11.04 -8.22
N SER A 161 13.92 11.96 -8.13
CA SER A 161 12.54 11.63 -7.74
C SER A 161 11.87 10.69 -8.75
N PHE A 162 12.09 10.90 -10.03
CA PHE A 162 11.58 10.00 -11.07
C PHE A 162 12.25 8.62 -11.04
N ILE A 163 13.55 8.56 -10.74
CA ILE A 163 14.25 7.28 -10.56
C ILE A 163 13.65 6.51 -9.36
N VAL A 164 13.46 7.18 -8.22
CA VAL A 164 12.86 6.56 -7.04
C VAL A 164 11.44 6.07 -7.34
N THR A 165 10.62 6.87 -8.03
CA THR A 165 9.28 6.47 -8.47
C THR A 165 9.34 5.22 -9.36
N GLY A 166 10.27 5.17 -10.30
CA GLY A 166 10.50 4.02 -11.17
C GLY A 166 10.93 2.78 -10.41
N LEU A 167 11.79 2.92 -9.39
CA LEU A 167 12.20 1.81 -8.52
C LEU A 167 11.04 1.29 -7.68
N ILE A 168 10.20 2.18 -7.12
CA ILE A 168 8.99 1.78 -6.39
C ILE A 168 8.08 0.96 -7.31
N LEU A 169 7.83 1.46 -8.52
CA LEU A 169 6.98 0.76 -9.48
C LEU A 169 7.58 -0.59 -9.89
N ALA A 170 8.89 -0.66 -10.12
CA ALA A 170 9.60 -1.92 -10.40
C ALA A 170 9.46 -2.92 -9.24
N THR A 171 9.49 -2.44 -7.99
CA THR A 171 9.26 -3.28 -6.80
C THR A 171 7.82 -3.81 -6.77
N VAL A 172 6.83 -2.99 -7.11
CA VAL A 172 5.42 -3.43 -7.20
C VAL A 172 5.26 -4.52 -8.27
N PHE A 173 5.85 -4.32 -9.46
CA PHE A 173 5.84 -5.36 -10.50
C PHE A 173 6.59 -6.62 -10.07
N TYR A 174 7.73 -6.48 -9.39
CA TYR A 174 8.45 -7.63 -8.85
C TYR A 174 7.57 -8.43 -7.88
N ILE A 175 6.88 -7.77 -6.94
CA ILE A 175 5.93 -8.42 -6.02
C ILE A 175 4.81 -9.09 -6.81
N TYR A 176 4.24 -8.41 -7.81
CA TYR A 176 3.15 -8.94 -8.62
C TYR A 176 3.53 -10.24 -9.36
N PHE A 177 4.74 -10.33 -9.89
CA PHE A 177 5.17 -11.50 -10.65
C PHE A 177 5.77 -12.63 -9.81
N THR A 178 6.30 -12.33 -8.62
CA THR A 178 7.01 -13.33 -7.80
C THR A 178 6.22 -13.85 -6.62
N SER A 179 5.21 -13.10 -6.13
CA SER A 179 4.47 -13.50 -4.94
C SER A 179 3.39 -14.55 -5.24
N SER A 180 3.16 -15.45 -4.30
CA SER A 180 2.08 -16.44 -4.37
C SER A 180 0.71 -15.84 -4.06
N PHE A 181 0.67 -14.66 -3.44
CA PHE A 181 -0.53 -13.99 -2.93
C PHE A 181 -1.33 -14.82 -1.92
N LYS A 182 -0.72 -15.81 -1.29
CA LYS A 182 -1.31 -16.63 -0.24
C LYS A 182 -0.88 -16.14 1.13
N SER A 183 -1.81 -16.03 2.06
CA SER A 183 -1.50 -15.74 3.46
C SER A 183 -0.98 -16.98 4.18
N GLU A 184 -0.29 -16.80 5.30
CA GLU A 184 0.17 -17.93 6.13
C GLU A 184 -1.01 -18.79 6.63
N SER A 185 -2.14 -18.18 6.95
CA SER A 185 -3.36 -18.89 7.39
C SER A 185 -3.89 -19.81 6.31
N GLU A 186 -3.89 -19.40 5.04
CA GLU A 186 -4.32 -20.22 3.90
C GLU A 186 -3.35 -21.38 3.63
N ILE A 187 -2.04 -21.11 3.71
CA ILE A 187 -1.01 -22.15 3.56
C ILE A 187 -1.17 -23.19 4.67
N ASN A 188 -1.39 -22.75 5.91
CA ASN A 188 -1.62 -23.63 7.04
C ASN A 188 -2.92 -24.45 6.89
N LEU A 189 -4.01 -23.80 6.46
CA LEU A 189 -5.28 -24.48 6.18
C LEU A 189 -5.09 -25.61 5.16
N LEU A 190 -4.49 -25.32 4.01
CA LEU A 190 -4.25 -26.32 2.97
C LEU A 190 -3.35 -27.44 3.46
N SER A 191 -2.34 -27.13 4.28
CA SER A 191 -1.45 -28.14 4.88
C SER A 191 -2.16 -29.04 5.89
N GLN A 192 -3.12 -28.51 6.65
CA GLN A 192 -3.93 -29.29 7.59
C GLN A 192 -4.90 -30.21 6.85
N ILE A 193 -5.58 -29.71 5.80
CA ILE A 193 -6.46 -30.53 4.96
C ILE A 193 -5.66 -31.69 4.31
N ALA A 194 -4.46 -31.43 3.82
CA ALA A 194 -3.60 -32.44 3.22
C ALA A 194 -3.25 -33.59 4.19
N LYS A 195 -3.22 -33.35 5.51
CA LYS A 195 -2.93 -34.32 6.56
C LYS A 195 -4.13 -35.09 7.07
N ILE A 196 -5.36 -34.84 6.59
CA ILE A 196 -6.57 -35.57 6.98
C ILE A 196 -6.41 -37.03 6.55
N PRO A 197 -6.52 -38.02 7.49
CA PRO A 197 -6.32 -39.44 7.17
C PRO A 197 -7.45 -40.06 6.36
N ASP A 198 -8.69 -39.58 6.58
CA ASP A 198 -9.87 -40.08 5.88
C ASP A 198 -9.94 -39.45 4.47
N ALA A 199 -9.82 -40.31 3.45
CA ALA A 199 -9.82 -39.90 2.05
C ALA A 199 -11.14 -39.19 1.63
N ASN A 200 -12.28 -39.64 2.17
CA ASN A 200 -13.58 -39.04 1.84
C ASN A 200 -13.71 -37.64 2.46
N GLN A 201 -13.34 -37.52 3.73
CA GLN A 201 -13.34 -36.24 4.42
C GLN A 201 -12.33 -35.28 3.80
N LYS A 202 -11.13 -35.76 3.47
CA LYS A 202 -10.11 -34.96 2.77
C LYS A 202 -10.66 -34.42 1.45
N ALA A 203 -11.22 -35.27 0.58
CA ALA A 203 -11.78 -34.86 -0.71
C ALA A 203 -12.90 -33.84 -0.55
N ALA A 204 -13.73 -33.95 0.50
CA ALA A 204 -14.85 -33.03 0.75
C ALA A 204 -14.36 -31.60 1.05
N PHE A 205 -13.17 -31.40 1.62
CA PHE A 205 -12.62 -30.09 1.96
C PHE A 205 -11.53 -29.60 1.00
N GLU A 206 -10.77 -30.50 0.37
CA GLU A 206 -9.60 -30.14 -0.44
C GLU A 206 -9.97 -29.31 -1.66
N THR A 207 -10.97 -29.75 -2.43
CA THR A 207 -11.43 -29.02 -3.61
C THR A 207 -12.04 -27.66 -3.25
N PRO A 208 -13.03 -27.57 -2.33
CA PRO A 208 -13.60 -26.27 -1.94
C PRO A 208 -12.58 -25.29 -1.35
N ALA A 209 -11.64 -25.78 -0.54
CA ALA A 209 -10.61 -24.92 0.04
C ALA A 209 -9.64 -24.39 -1.01
N ASN A 210 -9.21 -25.24 -1.97
CA ASN A 210 -8.36 -24.78 -3.07
C ASN A 210 -9.09 -23.79 -3.97
N ASP A 211 -10.36 -24.03 -4.28
CA ASP A 211 -11.18 -23.12 -5.11
C ASP A 211 -11.33 -21.75 -4.43
N LEU A 212 -11.61 -21.74 -3.13
CA LEU A 212 -11.69 -20.49 -2.35
C LEU A 212 -10.34 -19.74 -2.32
N VAL A 213 -9.24 -20.43 -2.02
CA VAL A 213 -7.92 -19.79 -2.00
C VAL A 213 -7.54 -19.23 -3.37
N ASN A 214 -7.83 -19.94 -4.46
CA ASN A 214 -7.57 -19.46 -5.81
C ASN A 214 -8.45 -18.26 -6.18
N ALA A 215 -9.69 -18.25 -5.75
CA ALA A 215 -10.61 -17.12 -5.91
C ALA A 215 -10.12 -15.87 -5.14
N ILE A 216 -9.68 -16.04 -3.88
CA ILE A 216 -9.08 -14.96 -3.08
C ILE A 216 -7.81 -14.43 -3.75
N VAL A 217 -6.94 -15.30 -4.25
CA VAL A 217 -5.73 -14.89 -4.98
C VAL A 217 -6.09 -14.07 -6.23
N THR A 218 -7.14 -14.44 -6.94
CA THR A 218 -7.65 -13.70 -8.11
C THR A 218 -8.13 -12.31 -7.70
N ASP A 219 -8.89 -12.21 -6.63
CA ASP A 219 -9.38 -10.94 -6.10
C ASP A 219 -8.22 -10.03 -5.64
N ARG A 220 -7.20 -10.57 -4.96
CA ARG A 220 -5.98 -9.83 -4.57
C ARG A 220 -5.22 -9.28 -5.76
N LYS A 221 -5.08 -10.07 -6.82
CA LYS A 221 -4.44 -9.62 -8.07
C LYS A 221 -5.21 -8.49 -8.71
N SER A 222 -6.54 -8.57 -8.75
CA SER A 222 -7.38 -7.51 -9.31
C SER A 222 -7.24 -6.18 -8.57
N LEU A 223 -7.05 -6.21 -7.24
CA LEU A 223 -6.78 -5.01 -6.44
C LEU A 223 -5.46 -4.35 -6.83
N ILE A 224 -4.39 -5.13 -6.98
CA ILE A 224 -3.08 -4.62 -7.38
C ILE A 224 -3.11 -4.09 -8.82
N GLU A 225 -3.77 -4.79 -9.73
CA GLU A 225 -3.96 -4.35 -11.12
C GLU A 225 -4.72 -3.01 -11.16
N GLY A 226 -5.78 -2.89 -10.34
CA GLY A 226 -6.51 -1.65 -10.18
C GLY A 226 -5.63 -0.50 -9.68
N ASP A 227 -4.76 -0.76 -8.71
CA ASP A 227 -3.83 0.24 -8.20
C ASP A 227 -2.75 0.63 -9.22
N ILE A 228 -2.25 -0.33 -10.01
CA ILE A 228 -1.32 -0.06 -11.11
C ILE A 228 -1.99 0.80 -12.19
N VAL A 229 -3.23 0.50 -12.56
CA VAL A 229 -4.00 1.32 -13.52
C VAL A 229 -4.19 2.74 -12.98
N LYS A 230 -4.62 2.89 -11.72
CA LYS A 230 -4.74 4.19 -11.05
C LYS A 230 -3.40 4.95 -11.06
N PHE A 231 -2.28 4.24 -10.81
CA PHE A 231 -0.95 4.85 -10.85
C PHE A 231 -0.68 5.52 -12.19
N PHE A 232 -0.87 4.81 -13.30
CA PHE A 232 -0.61 5.38 -14.63
C PHE A 232 -1.61 6.48 -15.00
N LEU A 233 -2.88 6.36 -14.62
CA LEU A 233 -3.88 7.40 -14.84
C LEU A 233 -3.52 8.69 -14.09
N PHE A 234 -3.19 8.59 -12.80
CA PHE A 234 -2.82 9.76 -12.00
C PHE A 234 -1.47 10.33 -12.42
N LEU A 235 -0.49 9.49 -12.77
CA LEU A 235 0.78 9.96 -13.31
C LEU A 235 0.60 10.75 -14.59
N GLY A 236 -0.20 10.23 -15.53
CA GLY A 236 -0.53 10.93 -16.77
C GLY A 236 -1.23 12.26 -16.51
N LEU A 237 -2.17 12.29 -15.58
CA LEU A 237 -2.89 13.50 -15.18
C LEU A 237 -1.94 14.53 -14.53
N VAL A 238 -1.06 14.09 -13.62
CA VAL A 238 -0.04 14.95 -13.00
C VAL A 238 0.89 15.56 -14.06
N ILE A 239 1.39 14.73 -14.99
CA ILE A 239 2.24 15.21 -16.10
C ILE A 239 1.50 16.25 -16.93
N THR A 240 0.24 16.02 -17.27
CA THR A 240 -0.60 16.94 -18.03
C THR A 240 -0.79 18.26 -17.28
N LEU A 241 -1.14 18.21 -15.99
CA LEU A 241 -1.32 19.41 -15.18
C LEU A 241 -0.02 20.22 -15.05
N VAL A 242 1.10 19.56 -14.83
CA VAL A 242 2.43 20.20 -14.79
C VAL A 242 2.76 20.85 -16.13
N PHE A 243 2.50 20.18 -17.24
CA PHE A 243 2.72 20.73 -18.57
C PHE A 243 1.88 21.97 -18.84
N LEU A 244 0.59 21.95 -18.49
CA LEU A 244 -0.33 23.08 -18.64
C LEU A 244 0.05 24.25 -17.73
N ALA A 245 0.52 23.98 -16.50
CA ALA A 245 1.01 25.00 -15.57
C ALA A 245 2.27 25.69 -16.11
N ILE A 246 3.25 24.94 -16.64
CA ILE A 246 4.48 25.48 -17.24
C ILE A 246 4.14 26.33 -18.48
N LYS A 247 3.15 25.92 -19.27
CA LYS A 247 2.67 26.70 -20.43
C LYS A 247 1.83 27.92 -20.04
N LYS A 248 1.61 28.16 -18.74
CA LYS A 248 0.75 29.24 -18.22
C LYS A 248 -0.69 29.20 -18.74
N VAL A 249 -1.17 28.05 -19.18
CA VAL A 249 -2.57 27.84 -19.62
C VAL A 249 -3.48 27.80 -18.40
N ILE A 250 -3.01 27.24 -17.29
CA ILE A 250 -3.74 27.19 -16.02
C ILE A 250 -3.03 28.05 -14.97
N ASN A 251 -3.84 28.76 -14.16
CA ASN A 251 -3.32 29.56 -13.06
C ASN A 251 -2.96 28.65 -11.87
N GLN A 252 -2.03 29.10 -11.00
CA GLN A 252 -1.63 28.37 -9.79
C GLN A 252 -2.82 27.98 -8.91
N THR A 253 -3.85 28.83 -8.83
CA THR A 253 -5.08 28.53 -8.09
C THR A 253 -5.81 27.30 -8.65
N VAL A 254 -5.91 27.18 -9.97
CA VAL A 254 -6.54 26.02 -10.64
C VAL A 254 -5.74 24.77 -10.40
N LEU A 255 -4.40 24.84 -10.40
CA LEU A 255 -3.52 23.74 -10.09
C LEU A 255 -3.75 23.22 -8.66
N LEU A 256 -3.82 24.11 -7.67
CA LEU A 256 -4.08 23.77 -6.27
C LEU A 256 -5.45 23.13 -6.06
N VAL A 257 -6.49 23.66 -6.74
CA VAL A 257 -7.85 23.10 -6.68
C VAL A 257 -7.91 21.71 -7.32
N ALA A 258 -7.27 21.54 -8.48
CA ALA A 258 -7.20 20.23 -9.15
C ALA A 258 -6.52 19.17 -8.25
N PHE A 259 -5.45 19.54 -7.56
CA PHE A 259 -4.79 18.63 -6.60
C PHE A 259 -5.63 18.32 -5.38
N ARG A 260 -6.42 19.29 -4.90
CA ARG A 260 -7.36 19.04 -3.77
C ARG A 260 -8.46 18.05 -4.13
N ILE A 261 -8.84 17.96 -5.41
CA ILE A 261 -9.86 17.00 -5.88
C ILE A 261 -9.26 15.60 -6.08
N LEU A 262 -7.95 15.52 -6.35
CA LEU A 262 -7.23 14.28 -6.67
C LEU A 262 -6.56 13.62 -5.47
N SER A 263 -6.43 14.33 -4.35
CA SER A 263 -5.91 13.82 -3.07
C SER A 263 -7.03 13.22 -2.23
#